data_6bcd881b844ea454c762fb966bd59640
#
_entry.id   6bcd881b844ea454c762fb966bd59640
#
_cell.length_a   1.000
_cell.length_b   1.000
_cell.length_c   1.000
_cell.angle_alpha   90.00
_cell.angle_beta   90.00
_cell.angle_gamma   90.00
#
_symmetry.space_group_name_H-M   'P 1'
#
loop_
_entity.id
_entity.type
_entity.pdbx_description
1 polymer ?
#
loop_
_entity_poly.entity_id
_entity_poly.type
_entity_poly.pdbx_seq_one_letter_code
_entity_poly.pdbx_strand_id
1 'polypeptide(L)'
;LRRVAAAAAAFAVVAALFMMFPQGKTEQTAAADGNWGLSFRAEGQQPEGNVSAGELRQWDAYYVGDPAEKVIYLTFDAGYENGCTAAILDALKKHSAPACFFVVGNYIDTAPELVLRMVQEGHIVGNHTLHHPDMSAIQDEASFSAELDGLADKYRELTGEEMKKFYRPPQGKFSESNLAMAQKLGYRTIFWSLAYVDWYTDDQPTDEQAFSKLVPRIHPGAVVLLHS
;
A
#
# COMPACT_ATOMS: atom_id res chain seq x y z
N LEU A 1 58.63 -1.95 4.43
CA LEU A 1 58.02 -2.15 5.76
C LEU A 1 57.06 -1.03 6.21
N ARG A 2 57.25 0.25 5.74
CA ARG A 2 56.38 1.38 6.12
C ARG A 2 55.04 1.43 5.35
N ARG A 3 54.89 0.75 4.21
CA ARG A 3 53.67 0.75 3.39
C ARG A 3 52.64 -0.30 3.82
N VAL A 4 53.03 -1.35 4.53
CA VAL A 4 52.13 -2.40 5.02
C VAL A 4 51.43 -1.99 6.30
N ALA A 5 52.11 -1.18 7.17
CA ALA A 5 51.50 -0.68 8.39
C ALA A 5 50.39 0.36 8.18
N ALA A 6 50.44 1.14 7.08
CA ALA A 6 49.38 2.12 6.75
C ALA A 6 48.09 1.47 6.25
N ALA A 7 48.18 0.31 5.57
CA ALA A 7 46.99 -0.41 5.06
C ALA A 7 46.23 -1.14 6.19
N ALA A 8 46.97 -1.64 7.22
CA ALA A 8 46.34 -2.28 8.37
C ALA A 8 45.62 -1.31 9.30
N ALA A 9 46.15 -0.07 9.45
CA ALA A 9 45.49 0.97 10.23
C ALA A 9 44.23 1.52 9.58
N ALA A 10 44.20 1.62 8.25
CA ALA A 10 43.00 2.04 7.50
C ALA A 10 41.87 1.01 7.59
N PHE A 11 42.20 -0.29 7.59
CA PHE A 11 41.20 -1.36 7.72
C PHE A 11 40.60 -1.43 9.15
N ALA A 12 41.38 -1.15 10.18
CA ALA A 12 40.92 -1.12 11.57
C ALA A 12 39.99 0.08 11.85
N VAL A 13 40.20 1.24 11.20
CA VAL A 13 39.36 2.43 11.36
C VAL A 13 38.02 2.25 10.62
N VAL A 14 38.02 1.61 9.46
CA VAL A 14 36.77 1.29 8.72
C VAL A 14 35.92 0.25 9.46
N ALA A 15 36.56 -0.76 10.07
CA ALA A 15 35.85 -1.76 10.88
C ALA A 15 35.29 -1.16 12.19
N ALA A 16 35.99 -0.20 12.83
CA ALA A 16 35.52 0.48 14.04
C ALA A 16 34.39 1.48 13.75
N LEU A 17 34.36 2.12 12.57
CA LEU A 17 33.27 2.98 12.13
C LEU A 17 31.99 2.18 11.80
N PHE A 18 32.12 0.92 11.32
CA PHE A 18 30.97 0.04 11.08
C PHE A 18 30.29 -0.47 12.36
N MET A 19 31.03 -0.49 13.49
CA MET A 19 30.49 -0.88 14.81
C MET A 19 29.83 0.29 15.58
N MET A 20 29.91 1.52 15.10
CA MET A 20 29.36 2.70 15.77
C MET A 20 28.02 3.17 15.20
N PHE A 21 27.50 2.56 14.13
CA PHE A 21 26.15 2.80 13.74
C PHE A 21 25.23 1.99 14.66
N PRO A 22 24.29 2.64 15.39
CA PRO A 22 23.28 1.90 16.13
C PRO A 22 22.54 1.04 15.13
N GLN A 23 22.55 -0.27 15.36
CA GLN A 23 21.68 -1.18 14.62
C GLN A 23 20.26 -0.66 14.80
N GLY A 24 19.67 -0.13 13.73
CA GLY A 24 18.34 0.43 13.75
C GLY A 24 17.40 -0.57 14.42
N LYS A 25 16.69 -0.12 15.45
CA LYS A 25 15.62 -0.92 16.03
C LYS A 25 14.68 -1.27 14.90
N THR A 26 14.49 -2.55 14.65
CA THR A 26 13.49 -3.06 13.74
C THR A 26 12.15 -2.58 14.30
N GLU A 27 11.57 -1.53 13.72
CA GLU A 27 10.18 -1.20 14.00
C GLU A 27 9.34 -2.27 13.29
N GLN A 28 9.00 -3.27 14.05
CA GLN A 28 8.05 -4.28 13.67
C GLN A 28 6.67 -3.65 13.88
N THR A 29 6.00 -3.28 12.80
CA THR A 29 4.57 -3.07 12.87
C THR A 29 3.96 -4.45 13.08
N ALA A 30 3.61 -4.73 14.34
CA ALA A 30 3.14 -6.05 14.76
C ALA A 30 1.96 -6.49 13.91
N ALA A 31 2.15 -7.52 13.09
CA ALA A 31 1.06 -8.26 12.52
C ALA A 31 0.45 -9.09 13.66
N ALA A 32 -0.77 -8.76 14.08
CA ALA A 32 -1.61 -9.74 14.71
C ALA A 32 -1.94 -10.83 13.68
N ASP A 33 -2.13 -12.07 14.11
CA ASP A 33 -2.47 -13.20 13.25
C ASP A 33 -3.55 -12.80 12.23
N GLY A 34 -3.25 -12.96 10.94
CA GLY A 34 -4.18 -12.63 9.85
C GLY A 34 -4.13 -11.19 9.31
N ASN A 35 -3.31 -10.31 9.87
CA ASN A 35 -3.13 -8.94 9.38
C ASN A 35 -1.83 -8.80 8.58
N TRP A 36 -1.86 -7.93 7.56
CA TRP A 36 -0.68 -7.54 6.82
C TRP A 36 0.28 -6.75 7.73
N GLY A 37 1.55 -7.10 7.73
CA GLY A 37 2.58 -6.47 8.54
C GLY A 37 3.92 -6.36 7.83
N LEU A 38 4.71 -5.33 8.18
CA LEU A 38 5.99 -4.99 7.57
C LEU A 38 7.09 -4.88 8.60
N SER A 39 8.30 -5.31 8.22
CA SER A 39 9.54 -5.13 8.98
C SER A 39 10.56 -4.36 8.14
N PHE A 40 10.99 -3.20 8.63
CA PHE A 40 11.99 -2.36 7.97
C PHE A 40 13.38 -2.66 8.53
N ARG A 41 14.35 -2.95 7.65
CA ARG A 41 15.75 -3.25 8.00
C ARG A 41 16.66 -2.04 7.86
N ALA A 42 16.46 -1.28 6.79
CA ALA A 42 17.27 -0.10 6.49
C ALA A 42 16.48 0.91 5.65
N GLU A 43 16.87 2.17 5.70
CA GLU A 43 16.32 3.24 4.88
C GLU A 43 16.54 2.96 3.39
N GLY A 44 15.57 3.31 2.56
CA GLY A 44 15.63 3.15 1.10
C GLY A 44 15.59 1.71 0.59
N GLN A 45 15.39 0.72 1.46
CA GLN A 45 15.27 -0.69 1.10
C GLN A 45 13.84 -1.20 1.22
N GLN A 46 13.49 -2.17 0.37
CA GLN A 46 12.20 -2.83 0.47
C GLN A 46 12.05 -3.51 1.83
N PRO A 47 10.93 -3.32 2.54
CA PRO A 47 10.67 -4.02 3.79
C PRO A 47 10.35 -5.49 3.55
N GLU A 48 10.53 -6.29 4.58
CA GLU A 48 10.04 -7.66 4.61
C GLU A 48 8.57 -7.67 5.08
N GLY A 49 7.69 -8.33 4.31
CA GLY A 49 6.33 -8.62 4.75
C GLY A 49 6.29 -9.83 5.70
N ASN A 50 5.25 -9.93 6.52
CA ASN A 50 4.99 -11.14 7.33
C ASN A 50 4.68 -12.38 6.47
N VAL A 51 4.36 -12.17 5.17
CA VAL A 51 4.37 -13.18 4.12
C VAL A 51 5.30 -12.68 3.02
N SER A 52 6.17 -13.54 2.51
CA SER A 52 7.15 -13.14 1.50
C SER A 52 6.48 -12.77 0.17
N ALA A 53 7.15 -11.91 -0.63
CA ALA A 53 6.67 -11.56 -1.96
C ALA A 53 6.54 -12.78 -2.89
N GLY A 54 7.38 -13.80 -2.70
CA GLY A 54 7.32 -15.06 -3.47
C GLY A 54 6.08 -15.87 -3.15
N GLU A 55 5.73 -15.99 -1.87
CA GLU A 55 4.51 -16.68 -1.42
C GLU A 55 3.25 -15.95 -1.88
N LEU A 56 3.19 -14.63 -1.73
CA LEU A 56 2.04 -13.84 -2.17
C LEU A 56 1.79 -13.96 -3.68
N ARG A 57 2.83 -14.02 -4.50
CA ARG A 57 2.69 -14.17 -5.97
C ARG A 57 1.95 -15.43 -6.40
N GLN A 58 1.94 -16.48 -5.59
CA GLN A 58 1.17 -17.70 -5.87
C GLN A 58 -0.34 -17.41 -5.92
N TRP A 59 -0.77 -16.35 -5.24
CA TRP A 59 -2.15 -15.90 -5.13
C TRP A 59 -2.44 -14.63 -5.94
N ASP A 60 -1.57 -14.25 -6.89
CA ASP A 60 -1.64 -12.93 -7.55
C ASP A 60 -1.73 -11.76 -6.54
N ALA A 61 -1.02 -11.87 -5.41
CA ALA A 61 -0.97 -10.86 -4.38
C ALA A 61 0.41 -10.16 -4.34
N TYR A 62 0.42 -8.86 -4.13
CA TYR A 62 1.61 -8.02 -4.27
C TYR A 62 1.63 -6.94 -3.17
N TYR A 63 2.82 -6.58 -2.70
CA TYR A 63 3.03 -5.44 -1.79
C TYR A 63 4.22 -4.57 -2.19
N VAL A 64 5.05 -5.04 -3.12
CA VAL A 64 6.19 -4.32 -3.68
C VAL A 64 6.28 -4.59 -5.18
N GLY A 65 6.78 -3.60 -5.93
CA GLY A 65 7.19 -3.74 -7.32
C GLY A 65 8.62 -4.24 -7.48
N ASP A 66 9.15 -4.10 -8.69
CA ASP A 66 10.51 -4.51 -9.04
C ASP A 66 11.54 -3.61 -8.31
N PRO A 67 12.48 -4.19 -7.52
CA PRO A 67 13.53 -3.42 -6.85
C PRO A 67 14.55 -2.79 -7.81
N ALA A 68 14.61 -3.23 -9.07
CA ALA A 68 15.47 -2.63 -10.08
C ALA A 68 14.88 -1.37 -10.70
N GLU A 69 13.57 -1.13 -10.57
CA GLU A 69 12.87 0.01 -11.13
C GLU A 69 12.67 1.11 -10.09
N LYS A 70 13.19 2.32 -10.38
CA LYS A 70 13.00 3.51 -9.52
C LYS A 70 11.59 4.10 -9.70
N VAL A 71 10.58 3.31 -9.38
CA VAL A 71 9.15 3.66 -9.46
C VAL A 71 8.55 3.51 -8.07
N ILE A 72 7.60 4.40 -7.73
CA ILE A 72 6.70 4.25 -6.59
C ILE A 72 5.26 4.21 -7.09
N TYR A 73 4.41 3.46 -6.43
CA TYR A 73 2.99 3.33 -6.72
C TYR A 73 2.20 4.03 -5.63
N LEU A 74 1.59 5.16 -5.95
CA LEU A 74 0.74 5.90 -5.02
C LEU A 74 -0.63 5.23 -4.97
N THR A 75 -1.05 4.85 -3.78
CA THR A 75 -2.37 4.24 -3.57
C THR A 75 -3.09 4.91 -2.40
N PHE A 76 -4.40 5.10 -2.56
CA PHE A 76 -5.25 5.74 -1.57
C PHE A 76 -6.42 4.82 -1.24
N ASP A 77 -6.69 4.61 0.06
CA ASP A 77 -7.90 3.95 0.50
C ASP A 77 -8.95 5.03 0.83
N ALA A 78 -10.12 4.92 0.20
CA ALA A 78 -11.20 5.90 0.25
C ALA A 78 -12.49 5.26 0.80
N GLY A 79 -12.70 5.37 2.10
CA GLY A 79 -13.87 4.84 2.79
C GLY A 79 -15.05 5.81 2.86
N TYR A 80 -14.76 7.10 3.06
CA TYR A 80 -15.71 8.21 3.07
C TYR A 80 -14.96 9.50 2.71
N GLU A 81 -15.68 10.47 2.17
CA GLU A 81 -15.08 11.78 1.83
C GLU A 81 -15.04 12.69 3.06
N ASN A 82 -13.86 13.21 3.37
CA ASN A 82 -13.62 14.11 4.49
C ASN A 82 -13.16 15.53 4.04
N GLY A 83 -13.21 15.83 2.74
CA GLY A 83 -12.81 17.11 2.16
C GLY A 83 -11.39 17.12 1.59
N CYS A 84 -10.64 16.02 1.66
CA CYS A 84 -9.24 15.96 1.21
C CYS A 84 -9.07 15.51 -0.24
N THR A 85 -9.94 14.64 -0.77
CA THR A 85 -9.74 13.98 -2.06
C THR A 85 -9.62 14.97 -3.23
N ALA A 86 -10.39 16.06 -3.25
CA ALA A 86 -10.29 17.05 -4.31
C ALA A 86 -8.90 17.68 -4.38
N ALA A 87 -8.31 18.03 -3.23
CA ALA A 87 -6.96 18.59 -3.15
C ALA A 87 -5.87 17.56 -3.52
N ILE A 88 -6.07 16.29 -3.17
CA ILE A 88 -5.19 15.18 -3.58
C ILE A 88 -5.19 15.06 -5.10
N LEU A 89 -6.37 15.04 -5.74
CA LEU A 89 -6.49 14.97 -7.20
C LEU A 89 -5.84 16.18 -7.89
N ASP A 90 -6.01 17.39 -7.33
CA ASP A 90 -5.33 18.58 -7.85
C ASP A 90 -3.80 18.46 -7.78
N ALA A 91 -3.27 17.92 -6.69
CA ALA A 91 -1.84 17.69 -6.53
C ALA A 91 -1.32 16.62 -7.51
N LEU A 92 -2.02 15.50 -7.66
CA LEU A 92 -1.68 14.44 -8.60
C LEU A 92 -1.67 14.97 -10.04
N LYS A 93 -2.69 15.72 -10.42
CA LYS A 93 -2.79 16.37 -11.74
C LYS A 93 -1.65 17.34 -11.99
N LYS A 94 -1.35 18.21 -11.01
CA LYS A 94 -0.24 19.19 -11.10
C LYS A 94 1.10 18.51 -11.38
N HIS A 95 1.32 17.33 -10.82
CA HIS A 95 2.57 16.58 -10.96
C HIS A 95 2.51 15.48 -12.02
N SER A 96 1.40 15.35 -12.77
CA SER A 96 1.18 14.28 -13.76
C SER A 96 1.45 12.88 -13.16
N ALA A 97 1.05 12.68 -11.90
CA ALA A 97 1.27 11.46 -11.15
C ALA A 97 -0.01 10.60 -11.14
N PRO A 98 -0.06 9.49 -11.88
CA PRO A 98 -1.18 8.56 -11.78
C PRO A 98 -1.18 7.85 -10.42
N ALA A 99 -2.37 7.52 -9.92
CA ALA A 99 -2.54 6.80 -8.66
C ALA A 99 -3.62 5.73 -8.78
N CYS A 100 -3.72 4.87 -7.76
CA CYS A 100 -4.83 3.94 -7.61
C CYS A 100 -5.62 4.29 -6.35
N PHE A 101 -6.94 4.45 -6.48
CA PHE A 101 -7.86 4.68 -5.38
C PHE A 101 -8.66 3.41 -5.13
N PHE A 102 -8.51 2.81 -3.96
CA PHE A 102 -9.32 1.68 -3.51
C PHE A 102 -10.54 2.23 -2.78
N VAL A 103 -11.68 2.20 -3.44
CA VAL A 103 -12.94 2.79 -2.94
C VAL A 103 -13.85 1.72 -2.36
N VAL A 104 -14.70 2.10 -1.40
CA VAL A 104 -15.81 1.28 -0.90
C VAL A 104 -17.14 1.73 -1.48
N GLY A 105 -18.21 0.92 -1.30
CA GLY A 105 -19.54 1.26 -1.80
C GLY A 105 -20.07 2.61 -1.31
N ASN A 106 -19.89 2.90 -0.01
CA ASN A 106 -20.28 4.18 0.57
C ASN A 106 -19.61 5.39 -0.10
N TYR A 107 -18.35 5.25 -0.50
CA TYR A 107 -17.63 6.34 -1.17
C TYR A 107 -18.25 6.65 -2.54
N ILE A 108 -18.62 5.61 -3.31
CA ILE A 108 -19.33 5.79 -4.60
C ILE A 108 -20.69 6.47 -4.39
N ASP A 109 -21.41 6.09 -3.31
CA ASP A 109 -22.75 6.65 -3.04
C ASP A 109 -22.68 8.12 -2.60
N THR A 110 -21.66 8.52 -1.86
CA THR A 110 -21.59 9.84 -1.21
C THR A 110 -20.72 10.86 -1.94
N ALA A 111 -19.80 10.41 -2.80
CA ALA A 111 -18.88 11.27 -3.56
C ALA A 111 -18.71 10.79 -5.03
N PRO A 112 -19.82 10.52 -5.77
CA PRO A 112 -19.75 9.97 -7.13
C PRO A 112 -18.97 10.88 -8.08
N GLU A 113 -19.05 12.21 -7.92
CA GLU A 113 -18.32 13.18 -8.74
C GLU A 113 -16.80 13.06 -8.60
N LEU A 114 -16.29 12.69 -7.41
CA LEU A 114 -14.87 12.47 -7.20
C LEU A 114 -14.40 11.14 -7.85
N VAL A 115 -15.22 10.10 -7.80
CA VAL A 115 -14.94 8.83 -8.51
C VAL A 115 -14.90 9.07 -10.03
N LEU A 116 -15.85 9.80 -10.57
CA LEU A 116 -15.85 10.19 -12.00
C LEU A 116 -14.62 11.02 -12.34
N ARG A 117 -14.21 11.95 -11.45
CA ARG A 117 -13.01 12.74 -11.62
C ARG A 117 -11.73 11.87 -11.61
N MET A 118 -11.63 10.88 -10.72
CA MET A 118 -10.51 9.91 -10.70
C MET A 118 -10.36 9.24 -12.07
N VAL A 119 -11.46 8.74 -12.64
CA VAL A 119 -11.47 8.09 -13.96
C VAL A 119 -11.07 9.06 -15.07
N GLN A 120 -11.67 10.25 -15.10
CA GLN A 120 -11.41 11.28 -16.11
C GLN A 120 -9.95 11.79 -16.10
N GLU A 121 -9.32 11.83 -14.94
CA GLU A 121 -7.92 12.23 -14.78
C GLU A 121 -6.93 11.08 -14.96
N GLY A 122 -7.41 9.87 -15.31
CA GLY A 122 -6.58 8.73 -15.69
C GLY A 122 -6.06 7.92 -14.49
N HIS A 123 -6.66 8.08 -13.32
CA HIS A 123 -6.37 7.25 -12.15
C HIS A 123 -7.06 5.89 -12.26
N ILE A 124 -6.52 4.89 -11.56
CA ILE A 124 -7.16 3.58 -11.41
C ILE A 124 -8.10 3.66 -10.20
N VAL A 125 -9.34 3.18 -10.38
CA VAL A 125 -10.25 2.91 -9.27
C VAL A 125 -10.24 1.41 -9.03
N GLY A 126 -9.78 1.00 -7.84
CA GLY A 126 -9.68 -0.38 -7.37
C GLY A 126 -10.77 -0.72 -6.36
N ASN A 127 -10.92 -2.00 -6.10
CA ASN A 127 -11.95 -2.57 -5.24
C ASN A 127 -11.48 -2.66 -3.78
N HIS A 128 -12.18 -1.95 -2.88
CA HIS A 128 -11.97 -2.05 -1.42
C HIS A 128 -13.20 -2.63 -0.70
N THR A 129 -13.97 -3.44 -1.41
CA THR A 129 -15.23 -4.08 -1.02
C THR A 129 -16.44 -3.14 -0.95
N LEU A 130 -17.62 -3.72 -0.96
CA LEU A 130 -18.87 -2.96 -0.92
C LEU A 130 -19.12 -2.32 0.46
N HIS A 131 -18.89 -3.06 1.55
CA HIS A 131 -19.25 -2.65 2.92
C HIS A 131 -18.06 -2.56 3.87
N HIS A 132 -16.82 -2.80 3.39
CA HIS A 132 -15.60 -2.78 4.19
C HIS A 132 -15.59 -3.79 5.38
N PRO A 133 -16.06 -5.05 5.19
CA PRO A 133 -16.04 -6.04 6.27
C PRO A 133 -14.64 -6.58 6.51
N ASP A 134 -14.47 -7.33 7.59
CA ASP A 134 -13.33 -8.22 7.78
C ASP A 134 -13.43 -9.39 6.79
N MET A 135 -12.79 -9.26 5.63
CA MET A 135 -12.85 -10.28 4.59
C MET A 135 -12.21 -11.60 5.01
N SER A 136 -11.26 -11.59 5.96
CA SER A 136 -10.62 -12.81 6.46
C SER A 136 -11.60 -13.73 7.24
N ALA A 137 -12.68 -13.17 7.74
CA ALA A 137 -13.75 -13.90 8.39
C ALA A 137 -14.73 -14.57 7.42
N ILE A 138 -14.73 -14.17 6.14
CA ILE A 138 -15.61 -14.72 5.10
C ILE A 138 -14.96 -15.97 4.52
N GLN A 139 -15.61 -17.12 4.70
CA GLN A 139 -15.08 -18.42 4.29
C GLN A 139 -15.73 -18.99 3.04
N ASP A 140 -16.89 -18.50 2.66
CA ASP A 140 -17.60 -18.95 1.47
C ASP A 140 -17.42 -17.98 0.29
N GLU A 141 -17.26 -18.57 -0.90
CA GLU A 141 -16.99 -17.81 -2.13
C GLU A 141 -18.16 -16.89 -2.53
N ALA A 142 -19.39 -17.28 -2.25
CA ALA A 142 -20.56 -16.49 -2.64
C ALA A 142 -20.63 -15.18 -1.86
N SER A 143 -20.40 -15.21 -0.54
CA SER A 143 -20.33 -14.00 0.29
C SER A 143 -19.10 -13.16 -0.05
N PHE A 144 -17.96 -13.81 -0.34
CA PHE A 144 -16.75 -13.10 -0.75
C PHE A 144 -16.93 -12.38 -2.09
N SER A 145 -17.50 -13.06 -3.11
CA SER A 145 -17.74 -12.44 -4.41
C SER A 145 -18.78 -11.34 -4.33
N ALA A 146 -19.81 -11.49 -3.50
CA ALA A 146 -20.86 -10.47 -3.35
C ALA A 146 -20.30 -9.10 -2.89
N GLU A 147 -19.27 -9.10 -2.04
CA GLU A 147 -18.58 -7.87 -1.63
C GLU A 147 -17.80 -7.23 -2.78
N LEU A 148 -17.13 -8.01 -3.61
CA LEU A 148 -16.34 -7.49 -4.74
C LEU A 148 -17.24 -7.14 -5.93
N ASP A 149 -18.17 -8.01 -6.29
CA ASP A 149 -19.04 -7.82 -7.44
C ASP A 149 -20.04 -6.68 -7.19
N GLY A 150 -20.60 -6.58 -5.96
CA GLY A 150 -21.49 -5.49 -5.58
C GLY A 150 -20.84 -4.10 -5.73
N LEU A 151 -19.55 -3.94 -5.37
CA LEU A 151 -18.85 -2.70 -5.62
C LEU A 151 -18.56 -2.49 -7.11
N ALA A 152 -18.15 -3.54 -7.83
CA ALA A 152 -17.88 -3.46 -9.26
C ALA A 152 -19.12 -3.06 -10.06
N ASP A 153 -20.31 -3.57 -9.68
CA ASP A 153 -21.59 -3.20 -10.28
C ASP A 153 -21.93 -1.73 -10.04
N LYS A 154 -21.78 -1.22 -8.80
CA LYS A 154 -21.96 0.21 -8.49
C LYS A 154 -21.04 1.10 -9.33
N TYR A 155 -19.77 0.71 -9.45
CA TYR A 155 -18.79 1.44 -10.25
C TYR A 155 -19.21 1.47 -11.73
N ARG A 156 -19.64 0.32 -12.29
CA ARG A 156 -20.11 0.23 -13.67
C ARG A 156 -21.38 1.05 -13.90
N GLU A 157 -22.32 1.05 -12.95
CA GLU A 157 -23.53 1.88 -13.02
C GLU A 157 -23.19 3.37 -13.05
N LEU A 158 -22.20 3.80 -12.26
CA LEU A 158 -21.79 5.20 -12.20
C LEU A 158 -21.00 5.64 -13.43
N THR A 159 -20.05 4.81 -13.89
CA THR A 159 -19.03 5.23 -14.88
C THR A 159 -19.31 4.73 -16.29
N GLY A 160 -20.11 3.67 -16.43
CA GLY A 160 -20.29 2.95 -17.70
C GLY A 160 -19.10 2.04 -18.06
N GLU A 161 -18.08 1.93 -17.20
CA GLU A 161 -16.86 1.17 -17.45
C GLU A 161 -16.73 -0.02 -16.48
N GLU A 162 -16.02 -1.08 -16.90
CA GLU A 162 -15.69 -2.19 -16.03
C GLU A 162 -14.58 -1.81 -15.04
N MET A 163 -14.80 -2.10 -13.76
CA MET A 163 -13.78 -1.87 -12.71
C MET A 163 -12.53 -2.70 -12.97
N LYS A 164 -11.36 -2.08 -12.84
CA LYS A 164 -10.09 -2.82 -12.92
C LYS A 164 -9.99 -3.83 -11.78
N LYS A 165 -9.53 -5.04 -12.09
CA LYS A 165 -9.44 -6.16 -11.15
C LYS A 165 -8.23 -6.01 -10.19
N PHE A 166 -8.17 -4.87 -9.49
CA PHE A 166 -7.27 -4.64 -8.34
C PHE A 166 -8.11 -4.59 -7.07
N TYR A 167 -7.73 -5.38 -6.08
CA TYR A 167 -8.43 -5.50 -4.81
C TYR A 167 -7.47 -5.22 -3.66
N ARG A 168 -7.92 -4.49 -2.65
CA ARG A 168 -7.22 -4.35 -1.38
C ARG A 168 -8.14 -4.82 -0.26
N PRO A 169 -7.70 -5.81 0.56
CA PRO A 169 -8.52 -6.27 1.68
C PRO A 169 -8.63 -5.17 2.73
N PRO A 170 -9.84 -4.90 3.26
CA PRO A 170 -10.05 -4.00 4.38
C PRO A 170 -9.10 -4.28 5.53
N GLN A 171 -8.52 -3.22 6.12
CA GLN A 171 -7.59 -3.29 7.24
C GLN A 171 -6.31 -4.13 6.98
N GLY A 172 -6.07 -4.57 5.75
CA GLY A 172 -5.01 -5.51 5.42
C GLY A 172 -5.22 -6.92 5.99
N LYS A 173 -6.44 -7.26 6.39
CA LYS A 173 -6.76 -8.60 6.90
C LYS A 173 -6.97 -9.58 5.78
N PHE A 174 -6.34 -10.75 5.88
CA PHE A 174 -6.41 -11.77 4.85
C PHE A 174 -6.20 -13.18 5.41
N SER A 175 -6.60 -14.17 4.63
CA SER A 175 -6.24 -15.58 4.79
C SER A 175 -5.85 -16.14 3.43
N GLU A 176 -5.19 -17.29 3.39
CA GLU A 176 -4.87 -17.96 2.12
C GLU A 176 -6.12 -18.27 1.30
N SER A 177 -7.22 -18.66 1.97
CA SER A 177 -8.49 -18.92 1.28
C SER A 177 -9.07 -17.66 0.64
N ASN A 178 -8.93 -16.48 1.29
CA ASN A 178 -9.38 -15.22 0.70
C ASN A 178 -8.52 -14.80 -0.50
N LEU A 179 -7.20 -14.99 -0.43
CA LEU A 179 -6.31 -14.74 -1.55
C LEU A 179 -6.64 -15.63 -2.74
N ALA A 180 -6.92 -16.93 -2.48
CA ALA A 180 -7.35 -17.88 -3.51
C ALA A 180 -8.71 -17.48 -4.13
N MET A 181 -9.68 -17.05 -3.33
CA MET A 181 -10.98 -16.58 -3.83
C MET A 181 -10.82 -15.32 -4.69
N ALA A 182 -10.02 -14.34 -4.25
CA ALA A 182 -9.73 -13.15 -5.03
C ALA A 182 -9.07 -13.48 -6.38
N GLN A 183 -8.06 -14.36 -6.38
CA GLN A 183 -7.38 -14.84 -7.59
C GLN A 183 -8.36 -15.55 -8.53
N LYS A 184 -9.22 -16.43 -8.02
CA LYS A 184 -10.23 -17.15 -8.81
C LYS A 184 -11.21 -16.19 -9.50
N LEU A 185 -11.55 -15.08 -8.86
CA LEU A 185 -12.37 -14.01 -9.42
C LEU A 185 -11.59 -13.09 -10.38
N GLY A 186 -10.31 -13.37 -10.61
CA GLY A 186 -9.42 -12.62 -11.50
C GLY A 186 -8.86 -11.34 -10.90
N TYR A 187 -8.98 -11.12 -9.59
CA TYR A 187 -8.40 -9.97 -8.92
C TYR A 187 -6.93 -10.17 -8.58
N ARG A 188 -6.16 -9.09 -8.67
CA ARG A 188 -4.85 -8.96 -8.05
C ARG A 188 -5.01 -8.29 -6.69
N THR A 189 -4.57 -8.98 -5.64
CA THR A 189 -4.61 -8.42 -4.28
C THR A 189 -3.41 -7.51 -4.05
N ILE A 190 -3.67 -6.26 -3.66
CA ILE A 190 -2.63 -5.24 -3.50
C ILE A 190 -2.55 -4.82 -2.03
N PHE A 191 -1.48 -5.25 -1.36
CA PHE A 191 -1.06 -4.73 -0.07
C PHE A 191 -0.18 -3.48 -0.25
N TRP A 192 0.61 -3.13 0.75
CA TRP A 192 1.51 -1.97 0.71
C TRP A 192 2.86 -2.31 1.31
N SER A 193 3.89 -1.56 0.96
CA SER A 193 5.23 -1.65 1.53
C SER A 193 5.64 -0.39 2.28
N LEU A 194 4.80 0.64 2.27
CA LEU A 194 5.04 1.89 2.96
C LEU A 194 3.69 2.51 3.35
N ALA A 195 3.52 2.82 4.62
CA ALA A 195 2.34 3.48 5.17
C ALA A 195 2.71 4.27 6.42
N TYR A 196 1.85 5.18 6.81
CA TYR A 196 1.87 5.82 8.12
C TYR A 196 0.43 6.06 8.59
N VAL A 197 0.27 6.48 9.84
CA VAL A 197 -1.06 6.73 10.42
C VAL A 197 -1.53 8.11 9.96
N ASP A 198 -2.50 8.17 9.06
CA ASP A 198 -3.08 9.36 8.45
C ASP A 198 -4.63 9.39 8.44
N TRP A 199 -5.26 8.39 9.05
CA TRP A 199 -6.72 8.21 9.00
C TRP A 199 -7.50 8.81 10.17
N TYR A 200 -6.82 9.31 11.22
CA TYR A 200 -7.50 10.01 12.32
C TYR A 200 -7.82 11.43 11.93
N THR A 201 -9.11 11.81 11.90
CA THR A 201 -9.56 13.15 11.49
C THR A 201 -9.24 14.24 12.50
N ASP A 202 -9.08 13.87 13.77
CA ASP A 202 -8.80 14.75 14.92
C ASP A 202 -7.34 14.71 15.40
N ASP A 203 -6.50 13.86 14.80
CA ASP A 203 -5.07 13.72 15.12
C ASP A 203 -4.24 13.53 13.83
N GLN A 204 -4.35 14.52 12.92
CA GLN A 204 -3.59 14.50 11.68
C GLN A 204 -2.12 14.86 11.94
N PRO A 205 -1.16 14.09 11.38
CA PRO A 205 0.25 14.43 11.47
C PRO A 205 0.55 15.70 10.69
N THR A 206 1.50 16.49 11.18
CA THR A 206 2.02 17.63 10.41
C THR A 206 2.78 17.14 9.17
N ASP A 207 2.95 18.00 8.16
CA ASP A 207 3.74 17.70 6.96
C ASP A 207 5.15 17.19 7.32
N GLU A 208 5.80 17.83 8.30
CA GLU A 208 7.14 17.43 8.77
C GLU A 208 7.13 16.02 9.38
N GLN A 209 6.13 15.69 10.18
CA GLN A 209 5.96 14.35 10.76
C GLN A 209 5.70 13.30 9.68
N ALA A 210 4.83 13.61 8.70
CA ALA A 210 4.53 12.73 7.58
C ALA A 210 5.80 12.46 6.73
N PHE A 211 6.51 13.53 6.32
CA PHE A 211 7.73 13.40 5.53
C PHE A 211 8.85 12.69 6.29
N SER A 212 9.01 12.94 7.58
CA SER A 212 10.02 12.26 8.40
C SER A 212 9.81 10.73 8.47
N LYS A 213 8.57 10.28 8.34
CA LYS A 213 8.23 8.85 8.34
C LYS A 213 8.29 8.22 6.95
N LEU A 214 7.80 8.93 5.93
CA LEU A 214 7.67 8.40 4.58
C LEU A 214 9.00 8.46 3.80
N VAL A 215 9.66 9.64 3.77
CA VAL A 215 10.80 9.88 2.88
C VAL A 215 11.98 8.91 3.12
N PRO A 216 12.40 8.63 4.35
CA PRO A 216 13.49 7.68 4.60
C PRO A 216 13.15 6.24 4.17
N ARG A 217 11.87 5.90 4.10
CA ARG A 217 11.38 4.55 3.77
C ARG A 217 11.01 4.39 2.29
N ILE A 218 11.07 5.46 1.48
CA ILE A 218 10.87 5.35 0.04
C ILE A 218 11.96 4.44 -0.55
N HIS A 219 11.53 3.47 -1.35
CA HIS A 219 12.41 2.50 -2.01
C HIS A 219 11.90 2.19 -3.42
N PRO A 220 12.73 1.64 -4.31
CA PRO A 220 12.31 1.18 -5.62
C PRO A 220 11.19 0.14 -5.50
N GLY A 221 10.12 0.32 -6.28
CA GLY A 221 8.95 -0.55 -6.24
C GLY A 221 8.02 -0.31 -5.03
N ALA A 222 8.15 0.79 -4.28
CA ALA A 222 7.29 1.05 -3.13
C ALA A 222 5.82 1.16 -3.53
N VAL A 223 4.95 0.41 -2.85
CA VAL A 223 3.50 0.61 -2.87
C VAL A 223 3.14 1.40 -1.61
N VAL A 224 2.76 2.66 -1.81
CA VAL A 224 2.49 3.60 -0.72
C VAL A 224 0.99 3.59 -0.42
N LEU A 225 0.62 3.29 0.83
CA LEU A 225 -0.74 3.42 1.32
C LEU A 225 -0.92 4.77 2.00
N LEU A 226 -1.90 5.50 1.53
CA LEU A 226 -2.42 6.76 2.08
C LEU A 226 -3.95 6.66 2.19
N HIS A 227 -4.57 7.54 2.96
CA HIS A 227 -6.03 7.68 3.03
C HIS A 227 -6.45 9.05 2.50
N SER A 228 -7.64 9.11 1.93
CA SER A 228 -8.20 10.33 1.33
C SER A 228 -9.50 10.73 2.00
#